data_c3549a7c7d3fe42c650fe1d15ece87fb
#
_entry.id   c3549a7c7d3fe42c650fe1d15ece87fb
#
_cell.length_a   1.000
_cell.length_b   1.000
_cell.length_c   1.000
_cell.angle_alpha   90.00
_cell.angle_beta   90.00
_cell.angle_gamma   90.00
#
_symmetry.space_group_name_H-M   'P 1'
#
loop_
_entity.id
_entity.type
_entity.pdbx_description
1 polymer ?
#
loop_
_entity_poly.entity_id
_entity_poly.type
_entity_poly.pdbx_seq_one_letter_code
_entity_poly.pdbx_strand_id
1 'polypeptide(L)'
;YGGDYADLYFENTTYFNLLLKDGIVSSGGFHTDFGVGIRVLKGEKTGYAYSESTEMPDMLKAAKAAGVIASGINGGRTYSTVSDRKLDVYPVKEDWRLQSPDRFLPFLKDLEKEIFAKDSRVVKVIARMSDSVSDVLMYNSLGELTCETRPMGSVSVTAVFQQGDKTENRTASRSFRMGAELIGTSLIAELAEEAVKGIDARF
;
A
#
# COMPACT_ATOMS: atom_id res chain seq x y z
N TYR A 1 -2.90 -9.76 -31.43
CA TYR A 1 -4.32 -9.41 -31.36
C TYR A 1 -4.65 -8.00 -31.93
N GLY A 2 -3.77 -7.39 -32.71
CA GLY A 2 -4.08 -6.26 -33.59
C GLY A 2 -4.08 -4.86 -32.98
N GLY A 3 -3.48 -4.64 -31.84
CA GLY A 3 -3.26 -3.30 -31.29
C GLY A 3 -2.05 -2.59 -31.90
N ASP A 4 -1.99 -1.27 -31.73
CA ASP A 4 -0.83 -0.44 -32.10
C ASP A 4 0.20 -0.43 -30.98
N TYR A 5 -0.26 -0.61 -29.74
CA TYR A 5 0.54 -0.71 -28.53
C TYR A 5 -0.15 -1.68 -27.54
N ALA A 6 0.65 -2.37 -26.77
CA ALA A 6 0.17 -3.17 -25.66
C ALA A 6 1.16 -3.13 -24.50
N ASP A 7 0.66 -3.26 -23.29
CA ASP A 7 1.46 -3.46 -22.10
C ASP A 7 0.87 -4.52 -21.17
N LEU A 8 1.77 -5.11 -20.41
CA LEU A 8 1.52 -6.05 -19.32
C LEU A 8 1.98 -5.41 -18.02
N TYR A 9 1.13 -5.39 -17.03
CA TYR A 9 1.41 -4.89 -15.69
C TYR A 9 1.22 -6.04 -14.72
N PHE A 10 2.32 -6.60 -14.24
CA PHE A 10 2.31 -7.61 -13.18
C PHE A 10 2.46 -6.91 -11.84
N GLU A 11 1.67 -7.30 -10.87
CA GLU A 11 1.78 -6.83 -9.51
C GLU A 11 1.67 -7.99 -8.52
N ASN A 12 2.56 -7.98 -7.53
CA ASN A 12 2.50 -8.82 -6.35
C ASN A 12 2.62 -7.91 -5.13
N THR A 13 1.52 -7.71 -4.44
CA THR A 13 1.48 -6.82 -3.27
C THR A 13 1.17 -7.62 -2.02
N THR A 14 2.08 -7.56 -1.06
CA THR A 14 1.86 -8.06 0.30
C THR A 14 1.38 -6.93 1.17
N TYR A 15 0.43 -7.22 2.04
CA TYR A 15 -0.15 -6.28 3.00
C TYR A 15 -0.06 -6.83 4.41
N PHE A 16 0.20 -5.95 5.35
CA PHE A 16 0.04 -6.20 6.77
C PHE A 16 -0.78 -5.10 7.41
N ASN A 17 -1.56 -5.44 8.42
CA ASN A 17 -2.26 -4.48 9.27
C ASN A 17 -2.30 -4.96 10.71
N LEU A 18 -2.31 -3.99 11.64
CA LEU A 18 -2.44 -4.22 13.07
C LEU A 18 -3.27 -3.08 13.68
N LEU A 19 -4.30 -3.44 14.41
CA LEU A 19 -5.18 -2.52 15.12
C LEU A 19 -5.12 -2.80 16.62
N LEU A 20 -4.66 -1.81 17.37
CA LEU A 20 -4.70 -1.77 18.83
C LEU A 20 -5.85 -0.87 19.27
N LYS A 21 -6.63 -1.33 20.22
CA LYS A 21 -7.72 -0.58 20.81
C LYS A 21 -7.72 -0.82 22.32
N ASP A 22 -7.52 0.24 23.08
CA ASP A 22 -7.49 0.21 24.55
C ASP A 22 -6.51 -0.88 25.07
N GLY A 23 -5.28 -0.89 24.57
CA GLY A 23 -4.21 -1.82 24.95
C GLY A 23 -4.34 -3.24 24.40
N ILE A 24 -5.43 -3.56 23.69
CA ILE A 24 -5.73 -4.90 23.19
C ILE A 24 -5.66 -4.93 21.66
N VAL A 25 -5.03 -5.96 21.11
CA VAL A 25 -5.07 -6.22 19.66
C VAL A 25 -6.50 -6.58 19.26
N SER A 26 -7.13 -5.71 18.50
CA SER A 26 -8.50 -5.89 18.01
C SER A 26 -8.55 -6.65 16.68
N SER A 27 -7.58 -6.42 15.81
CA SER A 27 -7.41 -7.16 14.57
C SER A 27 -5.97 -7.04 14.06
N GLY A 28 -5.58 -7.99 13.25
CA GLY A 28 -4.30 -7.99 12.55
C GLY A 28 -4.27 -9.12 11.54
N GLY A 29 -3.48 -8.96 10.49
CA GLY A 29 -3.37 -9.98 9.47
C GLY A 29 -2.51 -9.59 8.30
N PHE A 30 -2.22 -10.61 7.50
CA PHE A 30 -1.52 -10.51 6.23
C PHE A 30 -2.44 -10.94 5.10
N HIS A 31 -2.30 -10.32 3.95
CA HIS A 31 -2.84 -10.85 2.72
C HIS A 31 -1.93 -10.48 1.54
N THR A 32 -2.12 -11.16 0.43
CA THR A 32 -1.36 -10.92 -0.79
C THR A 32 -2.33 -10.82 -1.95
N ASP A 33 -2.18 -9.76 -2.74
CA ASP A 33 -2.84 -9.58 -4.02
C ASP A 33 -1.82 -9.81 -5.13
N PHE A 34 -2.20 -10.59 -6.12
CA PHE A 34 -1.33 -10.97 -7.21
C PHE A 34 -2.11 -11.04 -8.52
N GLY A 35 -1.49 -10.59 -9.61
CA GLY A 35 -2.11 -10.73 -10.92
C GLY A 35 -1.38 -9.97 -12.03
N VAL A 36 -1.97 -10.02 -13.21
CA VAL A 36 -1.51 -9.31 -14.40
C VAL A 36 -2.65 -8.55 -15.06
N GLY A 37 -2.46 -7.26 -15.28
CA GLY A 37 -3.28 -6.43 -16.15
C GLY A 37 -2.69 -6.40 -17.56
N ILE A 38 -3.55 -6.53 -18.56
CA ILE A 38 -3.18 -6.50 -19.97
C ILE A 38 -3.97 -5.38 -20.63
N ARG A 39 -3.25 -4.41 -21.18
CA ARG A 39 -3.85 -3.29 -21.90
C ARG A 39 -3.43 -3.32 -23.37
N VAL A 40 -4.38 -3.04 -24.24
CA VAL A 40 -4.17 -2.93 -25.67
C VAL A 40 -4.76 -1.61 -26.17
N LEU A 41 -3.98 -0.86 -26.92
CA LEU A 41 -4.38 0.41 -27.55
C LEU A 41 -4.50 0.21 -29.06
N LYS A 42 -5.51 0.82 -29.67
CA LYS A 42 -5.65 0.93 -31.11
C LYS A 42 -6.31 2.24 -31.49
N GLY A 43 -5.55 3.17 -32.06
CA GLY A 43 -6.00 4.55 -32.23
C GLY A 43 -6.45 5.13 -30.87
N GLU A 44 -7.69 5.60 -30.80
CA GLU A 44 -8.31 6.13 -29.58
C GLU A 44 -8.98 5.06 -28.68
N LYS A 45 -8.96 3.80 -29.08
CA LYS A 45 -9.60 2.71 -28.34
C LYS A 45 -8.62 2.05 -27.38
N THR A 46 -9.12 1.75 -26.18
CA THR A 46 -8.40 1.01 -25.16
C THR A 46 -9.16 -0.26 -24.79
N GLY A 47 -8.51 -1.41 -24.91
CA GLY A 47 -8.98 -2.66 -24.36
C GLY A 47 -8.16 -3.02 -23.12
N TYR A 48 -8.83 -3.49 -22.06
CA TYR A 48 -8.18 -3.91 -20.82
C TYR A 48 -8.82 -5.22 -20.34
N ALA A 49 -7.98 -6.12 -19.88
CA ALA A 49 -8.38 -7.32 -19.18
C ALA A 49 -7.34 -7.67 -18.11
N TYR A 50 -7.71 -8.45 -17.11
CA TYR A 50 -6.81 -8.90 -16.08
C TYR A 50 -6.93 -10.40 -15.85
N SER A 51 -5.91 -10.97 -15.20
CA SER A 51 -5.90 -12.35 -14.74
C SER A 51 -5.22 -12.43 -13.38
N GLU A 52 -5.79 -13.20 -12.47
CA GLU A 52 -5.17 -13.54 -11.18
C GLU A 52 -4.14 -14.67 -11.31
N SER A 53 -4.02 -15.26 -12.51
CA SER A 53 -3.02 -16.27 -12.86
C SER A 53 -2.06 -15.71 -13.90
N THR A 54 -0.77 -15.98 -13.71
CA THR A 54 0.29 -15.67 -14.67
C THR A 54 0.68 -16.85 -15.54
N GLU A 55 -0.12 -17.92 -15.50
CA GLU A 55 0.04 -19.03 -16.41
C GLU A 55 -0.29 -18.60 -17.85
N MET A 56 0.51 -19.07 -18.81
CA MET A 56 0.41 -18.65 -20.20
C MET A 56 -1.00 -18.78 -20.80
N PRO A 57 -1.77 -19.85 -20.57
CA PRO A 57 -3.13 -19.97 -21.08
C PRO A 57 -4.07 -18.88 -20.60
N ASP A 58 -3.98 -18.51 -19.30
CA ASP A 58 -4.84 -17.50 -18.68
C ASP A 58 -4.47 -16.10 -19.17
N MET A 59 -3.19 -15.79 -19.25
CA MET A 59 -2.70 -14.53 -19.82
C MET A 59 -3.11 -14.37 -21.28
N LEU A 60 -3.02 -15.43 -22.09
CA LEU A 60 -3.46 -15.40 -23.49
C LEU A 60 -4.97 -15.18 -23.63
N LYS A 61 -5.77 -15.76 -22.73
CA LYS A 61 -7.22 -15.54 -22.67
C LYS A 61 -7.53 -14.05 -22.36
N ALA A 62 -6.86 -13.48 -21.36
CA ALA A 62 -7.03 -12.07 -21.01
C ALA A 62 -6.53 -11.15 -22.14
N ALA A 63 -5.39 -11.44 -22.76
CA ALA A 63 -4.86 -10.68 -23.91
C ALA A 63 -5.80 -10.70 -25.10
N LYS A 64 -6.44 -11.84 -25.36
CA LYS A 64 -7.47 -11.96 -26.42
C LYS A 64 -8.69 -11.09 -26.11
N ALA A 65 -9.17 -11.09 -24.86
CA ALA A 65 -10.29 -10.27 -24.43
C ALA A 65 -9.98 -8.77 -24.59
N ALA A 66 -8.80 -8.30 -24.12
CA ALA A 66 -8.36 -6.93 -24.29
C ALA A 66 -8.23 -6.54 -25.78
N GLY A 67 -7.69 -7.43 -26.62
CA GLY A 67 -7.56 -7.21 -28.04
C GLY A 67 -8.90 -7.09 -28.79
N VAL A 68 -9.90 -7.87 -28.39
CA VAL A 68 -11.26 -7.78 -28.96
C VAL A 68 -11.92 -6.44 -28.64
N ILE A 69 -11.75 -5.93 -27.42
CA ILE A 69 -12.29 -4.62 -27.00
C ILE A 69 -11.63 -3.48 -27.79
N ALA A 70 -10.33 -3.53 -28.00
CA ALA A 70 -9.61 -2.57 -28.83
C ALA A 70 -9.96 -2.73 -30.32
N SER A 71 -10.54 -3.87 -30.69
CA SER A 71 -10.92 -4.41 -31.99
C SER A 71 -10.20 -3.86 -33.23
N GLY A 72 -9.43 -4.73 -33.79
CA GLY A 72 -8.90 -4.63 -35.12
C GLY A 72 -8.17 -5.92 -35.43
N ILE A 73 -8.70 -6.62 -36.39
CA ILE A 73 -8.09 -7.85 -36.91
C ILE A 73 -6.78 -7.47 -37.63
N ASN A 74 -5.72 -8.22 -37.35
CA ASN A 74 -4.48 -8.42 -38.10
C ASN A 74 -3.22 -7.73 -37.61
N GLY A 75 -2.20 -8.57 -37.45
CA GLY A 75 -0.79 -8.21 -37.43
C GLY A 75 -0.16 -8.21 -36.05
N GLY A 76 0.07 -9.39 -35.47
CA GLY A 76 1.00 -9.51 -34.34
C GLY A 76 2.43 -9.22 -34.82
N ARG A 77 3.10 -8.28 -34.16
CA ARG A 77 4.56 -8.14 -34.22
C ARG A 77 5.16 -8.78 -33.00
N THR A 78 6.20 -9.57 -33.19
CA THR A 78 6.98 -10.11 -32.08
C THR A 78 8.12 -9.15 -31.82
N TYR A 79 8.22 -8.68 -30.59
CA TYR A 79 9.33 -7.84 -30.16
C TYR A 79 10.20 -8.67 -29.20
N SER A 80 11.51 -8.60 -29.38
CA SER A 80 12.47 -9.05 -28.38
C SER A 80 12.64 -7.95 -27.33
N THR A 81 12.98 -8.32 -26.10
CA THR A 81 13.32 -7.36 -25.05
C THR A 81 14.47 -6.48 -25.52
N VAL A 82 14.24 -5.17 -25.53
CA VAL A 82 15.21 -4.18 -25.99
C VAL A 82 15.90 -3.51 -24.79
N SER A 83 15.21 -3.36 -23.69
CA SER A 83 15.77 -2.78 -22.47
C SER A 83 15.20 -3.44 -21.23
N ASP A 84 16.06 -3.63 -20.24
CA ASP A 84 15.72 -4.06 -18.89
C ASP A 84 16.13 -2.94 -17.94
N ARG A 85 15.17 -2.41 -17.19
CA ARG A 85 15.39 -1.30 -16.27
C ARG A 85 14.82 -1.64 -14.90
N LYS A 86 15.72 -1.81 -13.95
CA LYS A 86 15.34 -1.85 -12.53
C LYS A 86 15.32 -0.44 -11.97
N LEU A 87 14.19 -0.03 -11.45
CA LEU A 87 14.02 1.25 -10.77
C LEU A 87 14.17 1.06 -9.26
N ASP A 88 15.10 1.81 -8.67
CA ASP A 88 15.28 1.89 -7.22
C ASP A 88 14.90 3.32 -6.75
N VAL A 89 13.61 3.61 -6.87
CA VAL A 89 13.06 4.93 -6.55
C VAL A 89 12.83 5.10 -5.04
N TYR A 90 12.60 3.99 -4.35
CA TYR A 90 12.27 3.96 -2.92
C TYR A 90 13.26 3.08 -2.16
N PRO A 91 14.46 3.59 -1.83
CA PRO A 91 15.44 2.80 -1.09
C PRO A 91 14.91 2.45 0.29
N VAL A 92 14.98 1.18 0.65
CA VAL A 92 14.49 0.60 1.90
C VAL A 92 15.68 0.05 2.68
N LYS A 93 15.82 0.44 3.94
CA LYS A 93 16.82 -0.13 4.84
C LYS A 93 16.30 -1.37 5.55
N GLU A 94 15.03 -1.35 5.92
CA GLU A 94 14.36 -2.44 6.62
C GLU A 94 13.07 -2.82 5.88
N ASP A 95 13.13 -3.87 5.06
CA ASP A 95 11.99 -4.35 4.29
C ASP A 95 10.86 -4.80 5.24
N TRP A 96 9.65 -4.32 5.02
CA TRP A 96 8.45 -4.64 5.77
C TRP A 96 8.19 -6.15 5.83
N ARG A 97 8.42 -6.85 4.72
CA ARG A 97 8.19 -8.30 4.58
C ARG A 97 9.08 -9.15 5.48
N LEU A 98 10.22 -8.59 5.93
CA LEU A 98 11.18 -9.26 6.81
C LEU A 98 10.97 -8.92 8.29
N GLN A 99 9.95 -8.11 8.61
CA GLN A 99 9.69 -7.72 9.99
C GLN A 99 8.67 -8.67 10.64
N SER A 100 8.92 -8.98 11.91
CA SER A 100 7.95 -9.71 12.73
C SER A 100 6.84 -8.77 13.22
N PRO A 101 5.57 -9.20 13.24
CA PRO A 101 4.48 -8.47 13.88
C PRO A 101 4.76 -8.09 15.35
N ASP A 102 5.54 -8.91 16.05
CA ASP A 102 5.93 -8.69 17.45
C ASP A 102 6.73 -7.39 17.66
N ARG A 103 7.36 -6.88 16.60
CA ARG A 103 8.05 -5.59 16.62
C ARG A 103 7.08 -4.41 16.74
N PHE A 104 5.92 -4.51 16.15
CA PHE A 104 4.98 -3.41 15.98
C PHE A 104 4.01 -3.25 17.13
N LEU A 105 3.72 -4.32 17.83
CA LEU A 105 2.83 -4.26 18.99
C LEU A 105 3.39 -3.41 20.14
N PRO A 106 4.66 -3.54 20.55
CA PRO A 106 5.26 -2.63 21.54
C PRO A 106 5.20 -1.16 21.10
N PHE A 107 5.51 -0.87 19.83
CA PHE A 107 5.44 0.48 19.28
C PHE A 107 4.04 1.09 19.43
N LEU A 108 2.98 0.35 19.08
CA LEU A 108 1.60 0.86 19.22
C LEU A 108 1.18 1.03 20.68
N LYS A 109 1.65 0.15 21.60
CA LYS A 109 1.42 0.28 23.05
C LYS A 109 2.14 1.49 23.63
N ASP A 110 3.36 1.74 23.21
CA ASP A 110 4.14 2.91 23.65
C ASP A 110 3.50 4.21 23.13
N LEU A 111 3.00 4.23 21.90
CA LEU A 111 2.24 5.35 21.34
C LEU A 111 0.96 5.63 22.15
N GLU A 112 0.19 4.59 22.45
CA GLU A 112 -1.00 4.70 23.30
C GLU A 112 -0.66 5.27 24.67
N LYS A 113 0.35 4.72 25.35
CA LYS A 113 0.83 5.17 26.66
C LYS A 113 1.26 6.64 26.65
N GLU A 114 1.99 7.05 25.60
CA GLU A 114 2.44 8.44 25.43
C GLU A 114 1.27 9.41 25.29
N ILE A 115 0.22 9.03 24.56
CA ILE A 115 -1.00 9.85 24.40
C ILE A 115 -1.75 9.99 25.73
N PHE A 116 -1.94 8.91 26.49
CA PHE A 116 -2.56 8.97 27.83
C PHE A 116 -1.78 9.85 28.79
N ALA A 117 -0.44 9.87 28.67
CA ALA A 117 0.41 10.71 29.51
C ALA A 117 0.32 12.21 29.21
N LYS A 118 -0.05 12.59 27.96
CA LYS A 118 -0.13 13.99 27.52
C LYS A 118 -1.38 14.73 27.95
N ASP A 119 -2.51 14.04 28.10
CA ASP A 119 -3.76 14.69 28.45
C ASP A 119 -4.66 13.76 29.28
N SER A 120 -4.98 14.18 30.51
CA SER A 120 -5.77 13.39 31.45
C SER A 120 -7.23 13.20 31.04
N ARG A 121 -7.71 13.93 30.03
CA ARG A 121 -9.06 13.79 29.46
C ARG A 121 -9.16 12.65 28.45
N VAL A 122 -8.02 12.07 28.02
CA VAL A 122 -8.02 10.91 27.12
C VAL A 122 -8.65 9.73 27.85
N VAL A 123 -9.72 9.19 27.27
CA VAL A 123 -10.45 8.04 27.80
C VAL A 123 -10.29 6.80 26.92
N LYS A 124 -9.79 6.98 25.69
CA LYS A 124 -9.62 5.89 24.74
C LYS A 124 -8.61 6.23 23.66
N VAL A 125 -7.82 5.23 23.25
CA VAL A 125 -6.90 5.33 22.13
C VAL A 125 -7.13 4.18 21.16
N ILE A 126 -7.17 4.50 19.88
CA ILE A 126 -7.24 3.52 18.78
C ILE A 126 -6.01 3.77 17.90
N ALA A 127 -5.05 2.86 17.92
CA ALA A 127 -3.83 2.95 17.15
C ALA A 127 -3.83 1.88 16.06
N ARG A 128 -3.52 2.30 14.83
CA ARG A 128 -3.46 1.42 13.65
C ARG A 128 -2.12 1.58 12.96
N MET A 129 -1.59 0.46 12.55
CA MET A 129 -0.47 0.39 11.64
C MET A 129 -0.83 -0.47 10.44
N SER A 130 -0.37 -0.07 9.28
CA SER A 130 -0.47 -0.87 8.06
C SER A 130 0.76 -0.66 7.20
N ASP A 131 1.17 -1.68 6.50
CA ASP A 131 2.17 -1.59 5.45
C ASP A 131 1.76 -2.37 4.22
N SER A 132 2.40 -2.05 3.12
CA SER A 132 2.34 -2.83 1.89
C SER A 132 3.66 -2.74 1.13
N VAL A 133 3.99 -3.81 0.43
CA VAL A 133 5.11 -3.83 -0.51
C VAL A 133 4.62 -4.42 -1.82
N SER A 134 4.65 -3.61 -2.87
CA SER A 134 4.26 -4.02 -4.23
C SER A 134 5.52 -4.24 -5.06
N ASP A 135 5.73 -5.46 -5.52
CA ASP A 135 6.68 -5.73 -6.59
C ASP A 135 5.94 -5.64 -7.92
N VAL A 136 6.39 -4.71 -8.76
CA VAL A 136 5.78 -4.40 -10.05
C VAL A 136 6.74 -4.74 -11.18
N LEU A 137 6.23 -5.41 -12.21
CA LEU A 137 6.92 -5.63 -13.46
C LEU A 137 6.02 -5.16 -14.60
N MET A 138 6.54 -4.26 -15.41
CA MET A 138 5.87 -3.78 -16.63
C MET A 138 6.65 -4.20 -17.85
N TYR A 139 5.95 -4.76 -18.82
CA TYR A 139 6.50 -5.08 -20.13
C TYR A 139 5.60 -4.54 -21.23
N ASN A 140 6.16 -3.90 -22.24
CA ASN A 140 5.37 -3.33 -23.32
C ASN A 140 5.76 -3.86 -24.71
N SER A 141 4.93 -3.57 -25.69
CA SER A 141 5.12 -4.00 -27.08
C SER A 141 6.29 -3.30 -27.79
N LEU A 142 6.96 -2.34 -27.17
CA LEU A 142 8.20 -1.74 -27.66
C LEU A 142 9.44 -2.50 -27.19
N GLY A 143 9.25 -3.55 -26.36
CA GLY A 143 10.34 -4.37 -25.82
C GLY A 143 10.94 -3.79 -24.53
N GLU A 144 10.29 -2.83 -23.88
CA GLU A 144 10.77 -2.25 -22.64
C GLU A 144 10.25 -3.07 -21.45
N LEU A 145 11.16 -3.50 -20.59
CA LEU A 145 10.90 -4.18 -19.33
C LEU A 145 11.33 -3.27 -18.18
N THR A 146 10.43 -3.04 -17.25
CA THR A 146 10.70 -2.23 -16.07
C THR A 146 10.27 -2.98 -14.82
N CYS A 147 11.15 -3.05 -13.83
CA CYS A 147 10.88 -3.64 -12.52
C CYS A 147 11.04 -2.58 -11.43
N GLU A 148 10.14 -2.60 -10.45
CA GLU A 148 10.12 -1.65 -9.35
C GLU A 148 9.55 -2.30 -8.09
N THR A 149 10.11 -1.98 -6.92
CA THR A 149 9.52 -2.31 -5.62
C THR A 149 9.01 -1.05 -4.96
N ARG A 150 7.77 -1.05 -4.52
CA ARG A 150 7.06 0.10 -3.94
C ARG A 150 6.66 -0.20 -2.50
N PRO A 151 7.43 0.26 -1.51
CA PRO A 151 7.03 0.17 -0.11
C PRO A 151 6.01 1.25 0.24
N MET A 152 5.14 0.97 1.21
CA MET A 152 4.26 1.92 1.85
C MET A 152 4.07 1.55 3.31
N GLY A 153 4.29 2.48 4.20
CA GLY A 153 3.94 2.36 5.61
C GLY A 153 2.95 3.44 6.01
N SER A 154 2.08 3.14 6.95
CA SER A 154 1.14 4.10 7.53
C SER A 154 0.89 3.79 8.99
N VAL A 155 0.96 4.82 9.82
CA VAL A 155 0.56 4.76 11.22
C VAL A 155 -0.48 5.84 11.46
N SER A 156 -1.58 5.48 12.10
CA SER A 156 -2.62 6.42 12.52
C SER A 156 -3.05 6.14 13.95
N VAL A 157 -3.39 7.20 14.68
CA VAL A 157 -3.90 7.08 16.03
C VAL A 157 -5.05 8.06 16.23
N THR A 158 -6.12 7.56 16.85
CA THR A 158 -7.25 8.38 17.27
C THR A 158 -7.32 8.38 18.79
N ALA A 159 -7.20 9.56 19.39
CA ALA A 159 -7.43 9.81 20.79
C ALA A 159 -8.88 10.29 20.99
N VAL A 160 -9.59 9.73 21.96
CA VAL A 160 -10.92 10.14 22.37
C VAL A 160 -10.81 10.80 23.72
N PHE A 161 -11.36 11.99 23.86
CA PHE A 161 -11.30 12.84 25.04
C PHE A 161 -12.70 12.98 25.62
N GLN A 162 -12.78 13.08 26.95
CA GLN A 162 -14.02 13.35 27.65
C GLN A 162 -13.80 14.48 28.67
N GLN A 163 -14.73 15.46 28.66
CA GLN A 163 -14.77 16.53 29.64
C GLN A 163 -16.23 16.78 30.06
N GLY A 164 -16.59 16.35 31.26
CA GLY A 164 -17.99 16.28 31.66
C GLY A 164 -18.80 15.35 30.76
N ASP A 165 -19.89 15.85 30.21
CA ASP A 165 -20.78 15.10 29.30
C ASP A 165 -20.34 15.21 27.80
N LYS A 166 -19.30 16.01 27.50
CA LYS A 166 -18.82 16.18 26.16
C LYS A 166 -17.74 15.16 25.84
N THR A 167 -17.82 14.61 24.63
CA THR A 167 -16.82 13.70 24.08
C THR A 167 -16.34 14.23 22.73
N GLU A 168 -15.03 14.34 22.56
CA GLU A 168 -14.38 14.79 21.35
C GLU A 168 -13.31 13.76 20.92
N ASN A 169 -12.91 13.80 19.67
CA ASN A 169 -11.81 12.97 19.20
C ASN A 169 -10.87 13.73 18.27
N ARG A 170 -9.64 13.24 18.18
CA ARG A 170 -8.64 13.73 17.25
C ARG A 170 -7.81 12.59 16.69
N THR A 171 -7.55 12.66 15.41
CA THR A 171 -6.72 11.66 14.70
C THR A 171 -5.45 12.32 14.19
N ALA A 172 -4.32 11.68 14.47
CA ALA A 172 -3.03 11.97 13.87
C ALA A 172 -2.60 10.79 12.99
N SER A 173 -1.91 11.07 11.88
CA SER A 173 -1.44 10.03 10.98
C SER A 173 -0.18 10.42 10.23
N ARG A 174 0.63 9.41 9.87
CA ARG A 174 1.76 9.52 8.95
C ARG A 174 1.74 8.36 7.98
N SER A 175 1.99 8.68 6.71
CA SER A 175 2.19 7.70 5.65
C SER A 175 3.49 8.03 4.92
N PHE A 176 4.23 7.01 4.54
CA PHE A 176 5.57 7.17 3.98
C PHE A 176 5.93 6.03 3.02
N ARG A 177 6.75 6.37 2.02
CA ARG A 177 7.28 5.42 1.02
C ARG A 177 8.69 4.98 1.39
N MET A 178 8.81 4.35 2.55
CA MET A 178 10.06 3.84 3.12
C MET A 178 9.80 2.48 3.79
N GLY A 179 10.84 1.85 4.30
CA GLY A 179 10.72 0.63 5.09
C GLY A 179 10.40 0.88 6.57
N ALA A 180 10.51 -0.17 7.35
CA ALA A 180 10.18 -0.16 8.78
C ALA A 180 11.16 0.64 9.65
N GLU A 181 12.23 1.17 9.10
CA GLU A 181 13.23 1.99 9.80
C GLU A 181 12.65 3.28 10.40
N LEU A 182 11.48 3.73 9.97
CA LEU A 182 10.80 4.89 10.55
C LEU A 182 9.98 4.56 11.80
N ILE A 183 9.75 3.29 12.08
CA ILE A 183 9.00 2.85 13.26
C ILE A 183 9.90 2.94 14.48
N GLY A 184 9.71 4.00 15.29
CA GLY A 184 10.54 4.26 16.45
C GLY A 184 10.04 5.41 17.33
N THR A 185 10.80 5.76 18.35
CA THR A 185 10.44 6.73 19.38
C THR A 185 10.13 8.14 18.83
N SER A 186 10.83 8.55 17.78
CA SER A 186 10.60 9.85 17.13
C SER A 186 9.20 9.94 16.54
N LEU A 187 8.72 8.89 15.88
CA LEU A 187 7.37 8.84 15.32
C LEU A 187 6.30 8.77 16.42
N ILE A 188 6.58 8.07 17.53
CA ILE A 188 5.71 8.07 18.72
C ILE A 188 5.52 9.49 19.24
N ALA A 189 6.61 10.21 19.49
CA ALA A 189 6.55 11.57 20.03
C ALA A 189 5.78 12.52 19.11
N GLU A 190 6.02 12.44 17.81
CA GLU A 190 5.35 13.27 16.79
C GLU A 190 3.84 13.00 16.75
N LEU A 191 3.44 11.73 16.64
CA LEU A 191 2.02 11.35 16.55
C LEU A 191 1.26 11.64 17.85
N ALA A 192 1.90 11.41 19.00
CA ALA A 192 1.29 11.69 20.30
C ALA A 192 1.07 13.19 20.50
N GLU A 193 2.04 14.04 20.11
CA GLU A 193 1.89 15.49 20.15
C GLU A 193 0.75 15.96 19.24
N GLU A 194 0.70 15.45 18.01
CA GLU A 194 -0.32 15.85 17.06
C GLU A 194 -1.72 15.36 17.45
N ALA A 195 -1.83 14.20 18.09
CA ALA A 195 -3.09 13.63 18.54
C ALA A 195 -3.77 14.43 19.67
N VAL A 196 -3.02 15.23 20.45
CA VAL A 196 -3.58 16.07 21.52
C VAL A 196 -3.64 17.55 21.14
N LYS A 197 -2.92 17.96 20.09
CA LYS A 197 -2.78 19.36 19.70
C LYS A 197 -4.14 20.02 19.38
N GLY A 198 -4.43 21.14 20.04
CA GLY A 198 -5.60 21.95 19.76
C GLY A 198 -6.93 21.33 20.20
N ILE A 199 -6.91 20.34 21.08
CA ILE A 199 -8.14 19.70 21.61
C ILE A 199 -8.95 20.68 22.48
N ASP A 200 -8.31 21.62 23.15
CA ASP A 200 -8.98 22.61 24.00
C ASP A 200 -9.98 23.48 23.23
N ALA A 201 -9.71 23.74 21.96
CA ALA A 201 -10.62 24.53 21.13
C ALA A 201 -11.91 23.78 20.73
N ARG A 202 -12.03 22.50 21.09
CA ARG A 202 -13.22 21.66 20.81
C ARG A 202 -14.15 21.51 22.00
N PHE A 203 -13.68 21.82 23.21
CA PHE A 203 -14.46 21.85 24.44
C PHE A 203 -14.93 23.25 24.81
#